data_255101ed88d4db2e1294da4e9adb3b97
#
_entry.id   255101ed88d4db2e1294da4e9adb3b97
#
_cell.length_a   1.000
_cell.length_b   1.000
_cell.length_c   1.000
_cell.angle_alpha   90.00
_cell.angle_beta   90.00
_cell.angle_gamma   90.00
#
_symmetry.space_group_name_H-M   'P 1'
#
loop_
_entity.id
_entity.type
_entity.pdbx_description
1 polymer ?
#
loop_
_entity_poly.entity_id
_entity_poly.type
_entity_poly.pdbx_seq_one_letter_code
_entity_poly.pdbx_strand_id
1 'polypeptide(L)'
;MIFHDLALPGADANLDHLVIGPTGVFVIDSKQWTGQVYQTADGLGWHNHYRLDRTLDTVRWEAETVSRLLGTRATALVCVHGAQVQGGGAEAHGVAIVPAGRLGDALGQDRVLSDADVQLLAAAARLRLRPAA
;
A
#
# COMPACT_ATOMS: atom_id res chain seq x y z
N MET A 1 -2.29 -9.08 10.97
CA MET A 1 -2.89 -7.91 11.66
C MET A 1 -3.19 -6.83 10.63
N ILE A 2 -4.44 -6.38 10.58
CA ILE A 2 -4.88 -5.36 9.63
C ILE A 2 -5.42 -4.17 10.42
N PHE A 3 -4.92 -2.98 10.09
CA PHE A 3 -5.40 -1.71 10.63
C PHE A 3 -6.05 -0.91 9.50
N HIS A 4 -7.11 -0.19 9.82
CA HIS A 4 -7.83 0.66 8.87
C HIS A 4 -7.89 2.10 9.37
N ASP A 5 -7.89 3.04 8.43
CA ASP A 5 -8.09 4.46 8.71
C ASP A 5 -7.17 4.99 9.82
N LEU A 6 -5.88 4.85 9.63
CA LEU A 6 -4.89 5.36 10.58
C LEU A 6 -4.39 6.74 10.16
N ALA A 7 -4.32 7.66 11.11
CA ALA A 7 -3.73 8.97 10.90
C ALA A 7 -2.20 8.88 10.97
N LEU A 8 -1.54 9.51 10.01
CA LEU A 8 -0.09 9.69 10.03
C LEU A 8 0.27 10.97 10.78
N PRO A 9 1.28 10.93 11.68
CA PRO A 9 1.73 12.12 12.37
C PRO A 9 2.21 13.19 11.39
N GLY A 10 1.71 14.42 11.56
CA GLY A 10 2.13 15.57 10.77
C GLY A 10 1.58 15.62 9.35
N ALA A 11 0.56 14.83 9.02
CA ALA A 11 -0.05 14.81 7.71
C ALA A 11 -1.58 14.86 7.81
N ASP A 12 -2.21 15.44 6.78
CA ASP A 12 -3.66 15.43 6.65
C ASP A 12 -4.19 14.12 6.07
N ALA A 13 -3.32 13.36 5.41
CA ALA A 13 -3.67 12.09 4.79
C ALA A 13 -3.73 10.96 5.81
N ASN A 14 -4.71 10.07 5.64
CA ASN A 14 -4.85 8.87 6.44
C ASN A 14 -4.44 7.64 5.62
N LEU A 15 -3.89 6.64 6.31
CA LEU A 15 -3.68 5.33 5.71
C LEU A 15 -5.03 4.61 5.57
N ASP A 16 -5.35 4.12 4.37
CA ASP A 16 -6.54 3.29 4.20
C ASP A 16 -6.37 1.96 4.94
N HIS A 17 -5.28 1.25 4.66
CA HIS A 17 -4.98 -0.03 5.28
C HIS A 17 -3.49 -0.16 5.59
N LEU A 18 -3.19 -0.69 6.75
CA LEU A 18 -1.86 -1.14 7.15
C LEU A 18 -1.93 -2.62 7.47
N VAL A 19 -1.17 -3.44 6.76
CA VAL A 19 -1.11 -4.89 6.98
C VAL A 19 0.25 -5.23 7.56
N ILE A 20 0.25 -5.91 8.71
CA ILE A 20 1.46 -6.45 9.34
C ILE A 20 1.25 -7.95 9.47
N GLY A 21 2.04 -8.71 8.77
CA GLY A 21 1.93 -10.16 8.75
C GLY A 21 3.25 -10.85 8.46
N PRO A 22 3.23 -12.20 8.36
CA PRO A 22 4.45 -12.97 8.17
C PRO A 22 5.25 -12.60 6.92
N THR A 23 4.58 -12.10 5.88
CA THR A 23 5.22 -11.74 4.61
C THR A 23 5.72 -10.30 4.57
N GLY A 24 5.45 -9.50 5.58
CA GLY A 24 5.96 -8.15 5.67
C GLY A 24 4.97 -7.13 6.18
N VAL A 25 5.33 -5.87 5.98
CA VAL A 25 4.51 -4.69 6.30
C VAL A 25 4.09 -4.03 5.00
N PHE A 26 2.80 -3.77 4.84
CA PHE A 26 2.24 -3.21 3.60
C PHE A 26 1.35 -2.02 3.92
N VAL A 27 1.55 -0.95 3.17
CA VAL A 27 0.66 0.22 3.16
C VAL A 27 -0.15 0.13 1.88
N ILE A 28 -1.46 0.00 2.01
CA ILE A 28 -2.36 -0.26 0.88
C ILE A 28 -3.35 0.89 0.76
N ASP A 29 -3.33 1.54 -0.40
CA ASP A 29 -4.32 2.53 -0.79
C ASP A 29 -5.36 1.85 -1.68
N SER A 30 -6.63 1.89 -1.29
CA SER A 30 -7.74 1.31 -2.03
C SER A 30 -8.39 2.35 -2.92
N LYS A 31 -8.57 2.02 -4.20
CA LYS A 31 -9.24 2.87 -5.18
C LYS A 31 -10.43 2.17 -5.79
N GLN A 32 -11.56 2.86 -5.79
CA GLN A 32 -12.78 2.43 -6.48
C GLN A 32 -12.82 3.17 -7.81
N TRP A 33 -12.36 2.54 -8.88
CA TRP A 33 -12.28 3.16 -10.21
C TRP A 33 -13.04 2.33 -11.24
N THR A 34 -13.35 2.96 -12.36
CA THR A 34 -13.87 2.30 -13.57
C THR A 34 -12.88 2.51 -14.71
N GLY A 35 -12.99 1.70 -15.77
CA GLY A 35 -12.14 1.84 -16.95
C GLY A 35 -10.87 1.03 -16.89
N GLN A 36 -9.76 1.62 -17.29
CA GLN A 36 -8.49 0.94 -17.50
C GLN A 36 -7.37 1.56 -16.66
N VAL A 37 -6.58 0.71 -16.03
CA VAL A 37 -5.31 1.07 -15.40
C VAL A 37 -4.20 0.37 -16.17
N TYR A 38 -3.18 1.11 -16.57
CA TYR A 38 -2.12 0.55 -17.40
C TYR A 38 -0.79 1.31 -17.20
N GLN A 39 0.27 0.70 -17.65
CA GLN A 39 1.61 1.28 -17.65
C GLN A 39 2.07 1.44 -19.11
N THR A 40 2.62 2.60 -19.43
CA THR A 40 3.21 2.87 -20.74
C THR A 40 4.67 2.45 -20.78
N ALA A 41 5.25 2.36 -21.99
CA ALA A 41 6.62 1.88 -22.19
C ALA A 41 7.68 2.76 -21.49
N ASP A 42 7.36 4.03 -21.23
CA ASP A 42 8.21 4.95 -20.48
C ASP A 42 8.15 4.76 -18.96
N GLY A 43 7.39 3.78 -18.48
CA GLY A 43 7.26 3.48 -17.05
C GLY A 43 6.21 4.27 -16.30
N LEU A 44 5.45 5.13 -17.00
CA LEU A 44 4.39 5.92 -16.36
C LEU A 44 3.13 5.10 -16.16
N GLY A 45 2.46 5.34 -15.03
CA GLY A 45 1.17 4.74 -14.71
C GLY A 45 0.01 5.66 -15.08
N TRP A 46 -1.08 5.07 -15.58
CA TRP A 46 -2.25 5.76 -16.07
C TRP A 46 -3.55 5.12 -15.60
N HIS A 47 -4.53 5.95 -15.29
CA HIS A 47 -5.93 5.55 -15.12
C HIS A 47 -6.75 6.30 -16.18
N ASN A 48 -7.24 5.57 -17.18
CA ASN A 48 -7.87 6.15 -18.37
C ASN A 48 -6.92 7.18 -19.01
N HIS A 49 -7.27 8.48 -18.97
CA HIS A 49 -6.45 9.56 -19.52
C HIS A 49 -5.66 10.34 -18.45
N TYR A 50 -5.70 9.88 -17.19
CA TYR A 50 -5.07 10.59 -16.08
C TYR A 50 -3.82 9.88 -15.63
N ARG A 51 -2.74 10.65 -15.41
CA ARG A 51 -1.51 10.11 -14.84
C ARG A 51 -1.72 9.81 -13.35
N LEU A 52 -1.05 8.76 -12.90
CA LEU A 52 -1.14 8.30 -11.52
C LEU A 52 -0.02 8.82 -10.62
N ASP A 53 0.83 9.73 -11.09
CA ASP A 53 2.03 10.18 -10.37
C ASP A 53 1.70 10.63 -8.94
N ARG A 54 0.68 11.48 -8.78
CA ARG A 54 0.31 12.00 -7.46
C ARG A 54 -0.14 10.88 -6.51
N THR A 55 -0.98 9.97 -6.97
CA THR A 55 -1.45 8.83 -6.18
C THR A 55 -0.29 7.95 -5.76
N LEU A 56 0.60 7.62 -6.70
CA LEU A 56 1.75 6.75 -6.44
C LEU A 56 2.75 7.41 -5.49
N ASP A 57 3.04 8.69 -5.68
CA ASP A 57 3.96 9.42 -4.82
C ASP A 57 3.40 9.54 -3.40
N THR A 58 2.09 9.75 -3.25
CA THR A 58 1.44 9.82 -1.94
C THR A 58 1.56 8.50 -1.18
N VAL A 59 1.19 7.38 -1.80
CA VAL A 59 1.23 6.08 -1.11
C VAL A 59 2.68 5.65 -0.82
N ARG A 60 3.61 5.99 -1.70
CA ARG A 60 5.03 5.74 -1.44
C ARG A 60 5.53 6.54 -0.23
N TRP A 61 5.17 7.82 -0.15
CA TRP A 61 5.51 8.65 1.00
C TRP A 61 4.90 8.10 2.30
N GLU A 62 3.66 7.64 2.25
CA GLU A 62 3.00 7.00 3.40
C GLU A 62 3.78 5.75 3.85
N ALA A 63 4.18 4.89 2.91
CA ALA A 63 4.97 3.70 3.24
C ALA A 63 6.35 4.04 3.81
N GLU A 64 7.01 5.05 3.27
CA GLU A 64 8.29 5.53 3.82
C GLU A 64 8.13 6.06 5.24
N THR A 65 7.04 6.77 5.50
CA THR A 65 6.73 7.29 6.84
C THR A 65 6.48 6.14 7.83
N VAL A 66 5.69 5.14 7.44
CA VAL A 66 5.46 3.94 8.25
C VAL A 66 6.78 3.20 8.50
N SER A 67 7.63 3.07 7.49
CA SER A 67 8.95 2.44 7.64
C SER A 67 9.78 3.10 8.72
N ARG A 68 9.80 4.42 8.75
CA ARG A 68 10.54 5.17 9.79
C ARG A 68 9.92 4.98 11.17
N LEU A 69 8.60 5.04 11.26
CA LEU A 69 7.89 4.92 12.54
C LEU A 69 8.00 3.53 13.14
N LEU A 70 7.99 2.48 12.31
CA LEU A 70 8.04 1.09 12.79
C LEU A 70 9.45 0.50 12.78
N GLY A 71 10.42 1.18 12.18
CA GLY A 71 11.81 0.70 12.11
C GLY A 71 11.99 -0.53 11.23
N THR A 72 11.09 -0.73 10.24
CA THR A 72 11.18 -1.82 9.29
C THR A 72 10.64 -1.38 7.92
N ARG A 73 11.03 -2.07 6.87
CA ARG A 73 10.56 -1.75 5.53
C ARG A 73 9.06 -1.97 5.40
N ALA A 74 8.35 -0.97 4.90
CA ALA A 74 6.96 -1.08 4.49
C ALA A 74 6.86 -0.96 2.97
N THR A 75 6.04 -1.79 2.36
CA THR A 75 5.82 -1.83 0.92
C THR A 75 4.52 -1.11 0.57
N ALA A 76 4.57 -0.22 -0.43
CA ALA A 76 3.41 0.53 -0.89
C ALA A 76 2.67 -0.24 -1.98
N LEU A 77 1.35 -0.31 -1.86
CA LEU A 77 0.46 -0.96 -2.84
C LEU A 77 -0.75 -0.08 -3.11
N VAL A 78 -1.18 -0.03 -4.36
CA VAL A 78 -2.50 0.50 -4.74
C VAL A 78 -3.37 -0.68 -5.14
N CYS A 79 -4.49 -0.87 -4.44
CA CYS A 79 -5.45 -1.92 -4.71
C CYS A 79 -6.65 -1.33 -5.46
N VAL A 80 -6.89 -1.79 -6.67
CA VAL A 80 -7.92 -1.24 -7.56
C VAL A 80 -9.14 -2.15 -7.59
N HIS A 81 -10.29 -1.56 -7.26
CA HIS A 81 -11.60 -2.20 -7.36
C HIS A 81 -12.34 -1.63 -8.57
N GLY A 82 -12.92 -2.48 -9.38
CA GLY A 82 -13.78 -2.10 -10.49
C GLY A 82 -13.06 -1.97 -11.83
N ALA A 83 -12.01 -1.15 -11.93
CA ALA A 83 -11.26 -0.99 -13.17
C ALA A 83 -10.45 -2.23 -13.52
N GLN A 84 -10.18 -2.41 -14.82
CA GLN A 84 -9.26 -3.43 -15.29
C GLN A 84 -7.83 -2.94 -15.21
N VAL A 85 -6.95 -3.75 -14.61
CA VAL A 85 -5.52 -3.48 -14.57
C VAL A 85 -4.85 -4.33 -15.64
N GLN A 86 -4.26 -3.70 -16.64
CA GLN A 86 -3.64 -4.41 -17.77
C GLN A 86 -2.49 -5.30 -17.30
N GLY A 87 -2.41 -6.49 -17.87
CA GLY A 87 -1.42 -7.48 -17.49
C GLY A 87 -1.61 -8.10 -16.11
N GLY A 88 -2.74 -7.83 -15.44
CA GLY A 88 -3.03 -8.34 -14.11
C GLY A 88 -2.24 -7.67 -12.98
N GLY A 89 -1.54 -6.60 -13.28
CA GLY A 89 -0.76 -5.82 -12.33
C GLY A 89 0.22 -4.92 -13.06
N ALA A 90 0.63 -3.83 -12.40
CA ALA A 90 1.59 -2.88 -12.91
C ALA A 90 2.47 -2.39 -11.76
N GLU A 91 3.60 -1.80 -12.08
CA GLU A 91 4.48 -1.18 -11.10
C GLU A 91 5.03 0.11 -11.67
N ALA A 92 4.85 1.20 -10.93
CA ALA A 92 5.37 2.51 -11.29
C ALA A 92 5.75 3.27 -10.03
N HIS A 93 6.81 4.08 -10.09
CA HIS A 93 7.32 4.88 -8.96
C HIS A 93 7.60 4.04 -7.70
N GLY A 94 7.97 2.77 -7.85
CA GLY A 94 8.23 1.87 -6.72
C GLY A 94 6.96 1.39 -6.00
N VAL A 95 5.79 1.54 -6.62
CA VAL A 95 4.51 1.14 -6.08
C VAL A 95 3.87 0.11 -6.99
N ALA A 96 3.42 -1.01 -6.43
CA ALA A 96 2.66 -2.00 -7.17
C ALA A 96 1.19 -1.59 -7.23
N ILE A 97 0.60 -1.72 -8.41
CA ILE A 97 -0.82 -1.46 -8.66
C ILE A 97 -1.45 -2.79 -9.02
N VAL A 98 -2.38 -3.24 -8.22
CA VAL A 98 -2.96 -4.58 -8.37
C VAL A 98 -4.49 -4.53 -8.35
N PRO A 99 -5.16 -5.39 -9.15
CA PRO A 99 -6.60 -5.56 -8.99
C PRO A 99 -6.90 -6.26 -7.66
N ALA A 100 -8.04 -5.94 -7.07
CA ALA A 100 -8.43 -6.45 -5.75
C ALA A 100 -8.37 -7.99 -5.67
N GLY A 101 -8.74 -8.68 -6.76
CA GLY A 101 -8.70 -10.15 -6.82
C GLY A 101 -7.29 -10.74 -6.75
N ARG A 102 -6.25 -9.95 -6.93
CA ARG A 102 -4.85 -10.38 -6.86
C ARG A 102 -4.08 -9.83 -5.67
N LEU A 103 -4.77 -9.18 -4.75
CA LEU A 103 -4.11 -8.59 -3.58
C LEU A 103 -3.38 -9.66 -2.76
N GLY A 104 -3.99 -10.81 -2.54
CA GLY A 104 -3.36 -11.91 -1.80
C GLY A 104 -2.03 -12.34 -2.41
N ASP A 105 -1.98 -12.47 -3.74
CA ASP A 105 -0.74 -12.82 -4.46
C ASP A 105 0.31 -11.72 -4.31
N ALA A 106 -0.11 -10.46 -4.34
CA ALA A 106 0.80 -9.30 -4.23
C ALA A 106 1.45 -9.21 -2.84
N LEU A 107 0.77 -9.69 -1.80
CA LEU A 107 1.35 -9.73 -0.45
C LEU A 107 2.43 -10.80 -0.30
N GLY A 108 2.50 -11.75 -1.23
CA GLY A 108 3.51 -12.79 -1.24
C GLY A 108 3.22 -13.93 -0.28
N GLN A 109 4.08 -14.95 -0.30
CA GLN A 109 3.94 -16.16 0.50
C GLN A 109 5.16 -16.46 1.37
N ASP A 110 6.29 -15.83 1.08
CA ASP A 110 7.53 -16.07 1.80
C ASP A 110 7.53 -15.34 3.15
N ARG A 111 7.74 -16.10 4.21
CA ARG A 111 7.84 -15.53 5.55
C ARG A 111 9.14 -14.74 5.69
N VAL A 112 9.02 -13.48 6.04
CA VAL A 112 10.15 -12.59 6.35
C VAL A 112 10.12 -12.08 7.79
N LEU A 113 9.00 -12.22 8.48
CA LEU A 113 8.83 -11.81 9.87
C LEU A 113 8.41 -13.01 10.72
N SER A 114 9.00 -13.14 11.91
CA SER A 114 8.56 -14.10 12.90
C SER A 114 7.25 -13.66 13.55
N ASP A 115 6.58 -14.57 14.24
CA ASP A 115 5.37 -14.22 15.01
C ASP A 115 5.67 -13.16 16.07
N ALA A 116 6.83 -13.22 16.70
CA ALA A 116 7.28 -12.22 17.68
C ALA A 116 7.46 -10.85 17.02
N ASP A 117 8.07 -10.80 15.82
CA ASP A 117 8.24 -9.56 15.05
C ASP A 117 6.88 -8.96 14.70
N VAL A 118 5.94 -9.76 14.25
CA VAL A 118 4.59 -9.29 13.92
C VAL A 118 3.91 -8.67 15.14
N GLN A 119 4.02 -9.30 16.30
CA GLN A 119 3.44 -8.78 17.55
C GLN A 119 4.09 -7.47 17.97
N LEU A 120 5.42 -7.36 17.90
CA LEU A 120 6.14 -6.14 18.24
C LEU A 120 5.79 -4.98 17.30
N LEU A 121 5.72 -5.25 16.00
CA LEU A 121 5.35 -4.24 15.01
C LEU A 121 3.90 -3.79 15.19
N ALA A 122 2.98 -4.70 15.45
CA ALA A 122 1.59 -4.36 15.72
C ALA A 122 1.45 -3.49 16.98
N ALA A 123 2.19 -3.79 18.03
CA ALA A 123 2.22 -2.98 19.25
C ALA A 123 2.77 -1.58 18.96
N ALA A 124 3.86 -1.49 18.19
CA ALA A 124 4.44 -0.20 17.79
C ALA A 124 3.44 0.63 16.95
N ALA A 125 2.72 -0.02 16.04
CA ALA A 125 1.69 0.64 15.23
C ALA A 125 0.58 1.24 16.11
N ARG A 126 0.12 0.51 17.11
CA ARG A 126 -0.91 1.00 18.04
C ARG A 126 -0.45 2.20 18.85
N LEU A 127 0.84 2.27 19.18
CA LEU A 127 1.43 3.37 19.96
C LEU A 127 1.70 4.60 19.10
N ARG A 128 2.11 4.42 17.86
CA ARG A 128 2.65 5.51 17.01
C ARG A 128 1.68 5.99 15.94
N LEU A 129 0.70 5.18 15.59
CA LEU A 129 -0.34 5.51 14.62
C LEU A 129 -1.69 5.51 15.34
N ARG A 130 -2.47 6.57 15.15
CA ARG A 130 -3.75 6.71 15.83
C ARG A 130 -4.89 6.48 14.87
N PRO A 131 -6.04 5.97 15.33
CA PRO A 131 -7.23 5.94 14.50
C PRO A 131 -7.56 7.35 13.98
N ALA A 132 -7.97 7.43 12.72
CA ALA A 132 -8.51 8.66 12.17
C ALA A 132 -9.84 8.97 12.89
N ALA A 133 -9.98 10.19 13.34
CA ALA A 133 -11.17 10.61 14.06
C ALA A 133 -12.41 10.69 13.15
#